data_e25ed5489451a38405562bae11c6bea4
#
_entry.id   e25ed5489451a38405562bae11c6bea4
#
_cell.length_a   1.000
_cell.length_b   1.000
_cell.length_c   1.000
_cell.angle_alpha   90.00
_cell.angle_beta   90.00
_cell.angle_gamma   90.00
#
_symmetry.space_group_name_H-M   'P 1'
#
loop_
_entity.id
_entity.type
_entity.pdbx_description
1 polymer ?
#
loop_
_entity_poly.entity_id
_entity_poly.type
_entity_poly.pdbx_seq_one_letter_code
_entity_poly.pdbx_strand_id
1 'polypeptide(L)'
;MPAPAFSGAGGFDSAFFAAYKHVYNQHKIQRLAYRNRPLFAALRKEDMFEGDTYNHSVMFEDPQGGSMTFATAIAQKMSSSQGARFILSRGREYQAISMDVEAIAATRSDKGSLLRKKVTETDRIIEEMSRRIDIAIHGDGTGILASFTTGSSLATTTITLDQPALGLRFSVGMYVQFATNSPTDGTAPTLADNGKFLQVISRNVTAKVTTITLSGQLASIGGLATTNKYFLVRNGCGIGFGTSNPYGGVSGLKSWLPINGPTVGESFWGFDRSVDAQRLAGSRYIAAPGEKFEVTLQNASAELELQNASADVVLLNPVDLNKYSQELGTKVRYMESDPGTTGLKTAGAMIIRGQSGDMKAISDPQVDPGTFYMLDMSTWWLATLNGVPHLDTADGSTARRESTSDGIEIRWRAWYQMVCDAPGRNMVGTFGY
;
A
#
# COMPACT_ATOMS: atom_id res chain seq x y z
N MET A 1 -19.66 -19.06 22.62
CA MET A 1 -20.68 -18.04 22.39
C MET A 1 -20.49 -17.54 20.98
N PRO A 2 -21.52 -17.50 20.13
CA PRO A 2 -21.39 -16.85 18.83
C PRO A 2 -21.09 -15.38 19.08
N ALA A 3 -20.14 -14.82 18.29
CA ALA A 3 -19.86 -13.39 18.32
C ALA A 3 -21.18 -12.63 18.07
N PRO A 4 -21.45 -11.54 18.78
CA PRO A 4 -22.64 -10.78 18.54
C PRO A 4 -22.65 -10.33 17.08
N ALA A 5 -23.65 -10.75 16.34
CA ALA A 5 -23.95 -10.18 15.04
C ALA A 5 -24.17 -8.68 15.30
N PHE A 6 -23.31 -7.83 14.76
CA PHE A 6 -23.60 -6.41 14.68
C PHE A 6 -24.71 -6.19 13.66
N SER A 7 -25.91 -6.54 14.02
CA SER A 7 -27.13 -6.14 13.34
C SER A 7 -27.73 -4.96 14.13
N GLY A 8 -27.11 -3.84 14.00
CA GLY A 8 -27.61 -2.60 14.57
C GLY A 8 -27.44 -1.52 13.54
N ALA A 9 -28.40 -1.39 12.69
CA ALA A 9 -28.53 -0.23 11.85
C ALA A 9 -29.08 0.91 12.70
N GLY A 10 -28.42 2.03 12.69
CA GLY A 10 -28.84 3.14 13.50
C GLY A 10 -28.73 4.49 12.80
N GLY A 11 -29.64 5.40 12.96
CA GLY A 11 -29.85 6.58 12.16
C GLY A 11 -29.55 7.94 12.79
N PHE A 12 -29.23 8.94 11.97
CA PHE A 12 -29.15 10.35 12.33
C PHE A 12 -30.07 11.24 11.49
N ASP A 13 -30.67 12.25 12.10
CA ASP A 13 -31.49 13.24 11.42
C ASP A 13 -30.67 14.17 10.51
N SER A 14 -31.19 14.46 9.31
CA SER A 14 -30.51 15.29 8.29
C SER A 14 -30.17 16.70 8.77
N ALA A 15 -30.99 17.27 9.68
CA ALA A 15 -30.77 18.60 10.29
C ALA A 15 -29.55 18.61 11.22
N PHE A 16 -29.31 17.50 11.92
CA PHE A 16 -28.15 17.33 12.80
C PHE A 16 -26.87 17.23 12.00
N PHE A 17 -26.90 16.56 10.84
CA PHE A 17 -25.75 16.48 9.93
C PHE A 17 -25.43 17.81 9.25
N ALA A 18 -26.43 18.64 8.94
CA ALA A 18 -26.20 19.98 8.39
C ALA A 18 -25.41 20.86 9.37
N ALA A 19 -25.70 20.77 10.67
CA ALA A 19 -24.95 21.47 11.72
C ALA A 19 -23.47 20.96 11.83
N TYR A 20 -23.22 19.69 11.46
CA TYR A 20 -21.88 19.08 11.47
C TYR A 20 -21.04 19.35 10.23
N LYS A 21 -21.67 19.78 9.14
CA LYS A 21 -20.96 20.13 7.88
C LYS A 21 -19.87 21.20 8.11
N HIS A 22 -20.02 22.02 9.14
CA HIS A 22 -19.04 23.05 9.51
C HIS A 22 -17.87 22.54 10.39
N VAL A 23 -17.96 21.33 10.97
CA VAL A 23 -16.93 20.82 11.89
C VAL A 23 -15.88 19.97 11.16
N TYR A 24 -16.25 19.32 10.06
CA TYR A 24 -15.33 18.53 9.24
C TYR A 24 -14.85 19.32 8.03
N ASN A 25 -13.82 20.10 8.23
CA ASN A 25 -13.08 20.70 7.12
C ASN A 25 -12.22 19.60 6.48
N GLN A 26 -12.22 19.52 5.16
CA GLN A 26 -11.44 18.55 4.37
C GLN A 26 -9.95 18.51 4.77
N HIS A 27 -9.39 19.66 5.17
CA HIS A 27 -8.02 19.77 5.69
C HIS A 27 -7.79 19.03 7.01
N LYS A 28 -8.79 18.94 7.89
CA LYS A 28 -8.67 18.19 9.16
C LYS A 28 -8.71 16.69 8.89
N ILE A 29 -9.54 16.25 7.98
CA ILE A 29 -9.62 14.85 7.53
C ILE A 29 -8.28 14.43 6.91
N GLN A 30 -7.71 15.25 6.03
CA GLN A 30 -6.40 14.98 5.42
C GLN A 30 -5.28 14.89 6.47
N ARG A 31 -5.29 15.76 7.48
CA ARG A 31 -4.29 15.71 8.57
C ARG A 31 -4.36 14.41 9.38
N LEU A 32 -5.55 13.92 9.68
CA LEU A 32 -5.73 12.63 10.37
C LEU A 32 -5.28 11.46 9.50
N ALA A 33 -5.61 11.50 8.22
CA ALA A 33 -5.23 10.49 7.24
C ALA A 33 -3.70 10.35 7.08
N TYR A 34 -2.95 11.44 7.23
CA TYR A 34 -1.50 11.46 7.06
C TYR A 34 -0.72 11.19 8.34
N ARG A 35 -1.37 11.17 9.48
CA ARG A 35 -0.71 10.94 10.77
C ARG A 35 -0.17 9.51 10.84
N ASN A 36 1.11 9.35 11.14
CA ASN A 36 1.80 8.07 11.32
C ASN A 36 1.93 7.20 10.04
N ARG A 37 1.86 7.79 8.85
CA ARG A 37 2.05 7.09 7.56
C ARG A 37 3.09 7.83 6.72
N PRO A 38 4.39 7.53 6.87
CA PRO A 38 5.46 8.34 6.30
C PRO A 38 5.40 8.41 4.78
N LEU A 39 5.26 7.28 4.09
CA LEU A 39 5.18 7.24 2.63
C LEU A 39 3.92 7.95 2.13
N PHE A 40 2.74 7.62 2.66
CA PHE A 40 1.48 8.24 2.26
C PHE A 40 1.45 9.76 2.51
N ALA A 41 2.12 10.22 3.58
CA ALA A 41 2.25 11.64 3.88
C ALA A 41 3.19 12.38 2.92
N ALA A 42 4.25 11.70 2.46
CA ALA A 42 5.26 12.28 1.56
C ALA A 42 4.82 12.33 0.09
N LEU A 43 3.92 11.43 -0.34
CA LEU A 43 3.42 11.40 -1.72
C LEU A 43 2.62 12.66 -2.06
N ARG A 44 2.91 13.27 -3.21
CA ARG A 44 2.07 14.32 -3.81
C ARG A 44 0.73 13.71 -4.21
N LYS A 45 -0.36 14.45 -4.08
CA LYS A 45 -1.72 14.03 -4.48
C LYS A 45 -2.22 15.01 -5.53
N GLU A 46 -2.59 14.47 -6.69
CA GLU A 46 -3.03 15.26 -7.83
C GLU A 46 -4.33 14.67 -8.38
N ASP A 47 -5.33 15.53 -8.60
CA ASP A 47 -6.61 15.13 -9.17
C ASP A 47 -6.47 15.07 -10.69
N MET A 48 -6.04 13.91 -11.20
CA MET A 48 -5.70 13.69 -12.60
C MET A 48 -6.65 12.73 -13.32
N PHE A 49 -7.54 12.04 -12.59
CA PHE A 49 -8.48 11.10 -13.21
C PHE A 49 -9.70 11.82 -13.77
N GLU A 50 -9.58 12.35 -14.99
CA GLU A 50 -10.71 12.74 -15.81
C GLU A 50 -11.07 11.58 -16.76
N GLY A 51 -12.26 10.99 -16.59
CA GLY A 51 -12.68 9.83 -17.38
C GLY A 51 -12.37 8.49 -16.68
N ASP A 52 -12.24 7.41 -17.44
CA ASP A 52 -12.09 6.04 -16.91
C ASP A 52 -10.65 5.65 -16.63
N THR A 53 -9.72 6.08 -17.46
CA THR A 53 -8.29 5.75 -17.38
C THR A 53 -7.41 6.99 -17.45
N TYR A 54 -6.27 6.91 -16.80
CA TYR A 54 -5.20 7.91 -16.92
C TYR A 54 -4.07 7.33 -17.78
N ASN A 55 -3.69 8.05 -18.85
CA ASN A 55 -2.60 7.66 -19.73
C ASN A 55 -1.30 8.34 -19.27
N HIS A 56 -0.43 7.55 -18.66
CA HIS A 56 0.89 7.99 -18.22
C HIS A 56 1.93 7.61 -19.27
N SER A 57 2.55 8.61 -19.90
CA SER A 57 3.56 8.41 -20.95
C SER A 57 4.94 8.74 -20.40
N VAL A 58 5.87 7.80 -20.53
CA VAL A 58 7.28 7.93 -20.10
C VAL A 58 8.17 7.71 -21.30
N MET A 59 9.11 8.63 -21.54
CA MET A 59 10.19 8.45 -22.52
C MET A 59 11.38 7.78 -21.82
N PHE A 60 11.85 6.66 -22.36
CA PHE A 60 12.93 5.90 -21.73
C PHE A 60 14.19 5.79 -22.61
N GLU A 61 14.12 6.13 -23.89
CA GLU A 61 15.29 6.08 -24.77
C GLU A 61 15.30 7.22 -25.80
N ASP A 62 16.47 7.82 -25.96
CA ASP A 62 16.73 8.87 -26.92
C ASP A 62 17.09 8.28 -28.28
N PRO A 63 16.91 9.03 -29.40
CA PRO A 63 17.29 8.59 -30.72
C PRO A 63 18.79 8.29 -30.80
N GLN A 64 19.12 7.10 -31.23
CA GLN A 64 20.50 6.66 -31.47
C GLN A 64 20.85 6.82 -32.95
N GLY A 65 22.13 6.76 -33.31
CA GLY A 65 22.59 6.86 -34.69
C GLY A 65 23.68 7.89 -34.89
N GLY A 66 24.30 8.36 -33.79
CA GLY A 66 25.46 9.24 -33.83
C GLY A 66 26.69 8.54 -34.44
N SER A 67 27.47 9.26 -35.28
CA SER A 67 28.73 8.79 -35.82
C SER A 67 29.68 9.98 -36.04
N MET A 68 30.99 9.70 -36.04
CA MET A 68 32.00 10.70 -36.37
C MET A 68 32.00 11.08 -37.85
N THR A 69 31.37 10.31 -38.73
CA THR A 69 31.23 10.62 -40.17
C THR A 69 29.76 10.82 -40.51
N PHE A 70 29.49 11.84 -41.31
CA PHE A 70 28.13 12.19 -41.71
C PHE A 70 27.43 11.09 -42.51
N ALA A 71 28.14 10.40 -43.39
CA ALA A 71 27.60 9.29 -44.18
C ALA A 71 27.15 8.13 -43.30
N THR A 72 27.94 7.79 -42.29
CA THR A 72 27.61 6.72 -41.34
C THR A 72 26.43 7.13 -40.41
N ALA A 73 26.40 8.39 -39.97
CA ALA A 73 25.31 8.90 -39.16
C ALA A 73 23.96 8.86 -39.91
N ILE A 74 23.95 9.23 -41.21
CA ILE A 74 22.75 9.10 -42.04
C ILE A 74 22.34 7.64 -42.23
N ALA A 75 23.30 6.73 -42.45
CA ALA A 75 23.01 5.32 -42.63
C ALA A 75 22.47 4.63 -41.35
N GLN A 76 22.88 5.10 -40.17
CA GLN A 76 22.48 4.56 -38.86
C GLN A 76 21.38 5.36 -38.15
N LYS A 77 20.83 6.39 -38.80
CA LYS A 77 19.79 7.24 -38.18
C LYS A 77 18.59 6.42 -37.70
N MET A 78 18.22 6.62 -36.44
CA MET A 78 16.94 6.14 -35.90
C MET A 78 15.87 7.22 -36.07
N SER A 79 14.63 6.82 -36.30
CA SER A 79 13.56 7.73 -36.70
C SER A 79 12.94 8.51 -35.52
N SER A 80 13.01 7.99 -34.27
CA SER A 80 12.36 8.60 -33.11
C SER A 80 12.90 8.08 -31.78
N SER A 81 12.67 8.88 -30.72
CA SER A 81 12.80 8.42 -29.32
C SER A 81 11.80 7.32 -29.01
N GLN A 82 12.14 6.45 -28.05
CA GLN A 82 11.23 5.39 -27.60
C GLN A 82 10.52 5.82 -26.30
N GLY A 83 9.22 5.56 -26.26
CA GLY A 83 8.38 5.88 -25.11
C GLY A 83 7.48 4.72 -24.72
N ALA A 84 7.21 4.59 -23.45
CA ALA A 84 6.23 3.69 -22.87
C ALA A 84 4.96 4.47 -22.51
N ARG A 85 3.80 3.86 -22.72
CA ARG A 85 2.51 4.42 -22.31
C ARG A 85 1.81 3.43 -21.39
N PHE A 86 1.67 3.82 -20.13
CA PHE A 86 0.93 3.06 -19.14
C PHE A 86 -0.52 3.55 -19.08
N ILE A 87 -1.48 2.64 -19.22
CA ILE A 87 -2.91 2.94 -19.17
C ILE A 87 -3.43 2.58 -17.78
N LEU A 88 -3.35 3.54 -16.85
CA LEU A 88 -3.67 3.33 -15.45
C LEU A 88 -5.18 3.42 -15.21
N SER A 89 -5.75 2.44 -14.52
CA SER A 89 -7.10 2.48 -14.00
C SER A 89 -7.13 2.77 -12.50
N ARG A 90 -8.26 3.24 -11.99
CA ARG A 90 -8.42 3.62 -10.59
C ARG A 90 -8.54 2.39 -9.69
N GLY A 91 -7.72 2.33 -8.66
CA GLY A 91 -7.99 1.50 -7.49
C GLY A 91 -9.14 2.09 -6.68
N ARG A 92 -9.93 1.25 -6.03
CA ARG A 92 -11.15 1.64 -5.32
C ARG A 92 -11.11 1.15 -3.88
N GLU A 93 -11.43 2.04 -2.96
CA GLU A 93 -11.56 1.72 -1.55
C GLU A 93 -12.87 2.30 -1.03
N TYR A 94 -13.66 1.48 -0.35
CA TYR A 94 -14.94 1.89 0.22
C TYR A 94 -15.03 1.51 1.68
N GLN A 95 -15.62 2.37 2.48
CA GLN A 95 -15.99 2.06 3.86
C GLN A 95 -17.34 2.68 4.18
N ALA A 96 -18.23 1.86 4.71
CA ALA A 96 -19.54 2.28 5.17
C ALA A 96 -19.67 2.03 6.67
N ILE A 97 -20.35 2.93 7.37
CA ILE A 97 -20.79 2.76 8.74
C ILE A 97 -22.29 2.95 8.81
N SER A 98 -22.95 2.08 9.53
CA SER A 98 -24.35 2.27 9.92
C SER A 98 -24.49 2.59 11.40
N MET A 99 -25.44 3.45 11.74
CA MET A 99 -25.73 3.90 13.10
C MET A 99 -27.23 3.85 13.36
N ASP A 100 -27.65 3.45 14.59
CA ASP A 100 -29.05 3.28 15.02
C ASP A 100 -29.70 4.60 15.46
N VAL A 101 -30.89 4.96 14.92
CA VAL A 101 -31.64 6.15 15.29
C VAL A 101 -32.08 6.11 16.74
N GLU A 102 -32.50 4.94 17.22
CA GLU A 102 -32.95 4.77 18.61
C GLU A 102 -31.81 5.04 19.60
N ALA A 103 -30.60 4.50 19.32
CA ALA A 103 -29.43 4.74 20.14
C ALA A 103 -29.03 6.22 20.19
N ILE A 104 -29.29 6.95 19.11
CA ILE A 104 -29.04 8.39 19.03
C ILE A 104 -30.13 9.19 19.77
N ALA A 105 -31.38 8.83 19.60
CA ALA A 105 -32.48 9.45 20.30
C ALA A 105 -32.36 9.26 21.82
N ALA A 106 -31.93 8.06 22.25
CA ALA A 106 -31.72 7.75 23.67
C ALA A 106 -30.55 8.56 24.29
N THR A 107 -29.56 8.96 23.51
CA THR A 107 -28.42 9.77 23.97
C THR A 107 -28.62 11.28 23.76
N ARG A 108 -29.79 11.72 23.30
CA ARG A 108 -30.10 13.12 22.97
C ARG A 108 -30.05 14.04 24.18
N SER A 109 -30.23 13.52 25.41
CA SER A 109 -30.18 14.28 26.66
C SER A 109 -28.76 14.63 27.09
N ASP A 110 -27.74 13.92 26.64
CA ASP A 110 -26.32 14.18 26.89
C ASP A 110 -25.63 14.57 25.61
N LYS A 111 -25.81 15.80 25.18
CA LYS A 111 -25.25 16.34 23.93
C LYS A 111 -23.70 16.19 23.84
N GLY A 112 -23.01 16.22 24.97
CA GLY A 112 -21.57 16.13 25.04
C GLY A 112 -21.04 14.71 24.73
N SER A 113 -21.74 13.69 25.23
CA SER A 113 -21.36 12.28 25.07
C SER A 113 -21.57 11.81 23.62
N LEU A 114 -22.70 12.14 23.01
CA LEU A 114 -23.02 11.77 21.64
C LEU A 114 -22.07 12.40 20.62
N LEU A 115 -21.77 13.67 20.82
CA LEU A 115 -20.85 14.42 20.00
C LEU A 115 -19.45 13.76 20.01
N ARG A 116 -18.96 13.40 21.19
CA ARG A 116 -17.66 12.73 21.35
C ARG A 116 -17.64 11.36 20.68
N LYS A 117 -18.67 10.54 20.88
CA LYS A 117 -18.75 9.19 20.27
C LYS A 117 -18.69 9.25 18.76
N LYS A 118 -19.48 10.15 18.14
CA LYS A 118 -19.50 10.31 16.68
C LYS A 118 -18.16 10.78 16.13
N VAL A 119 -17.55 11.81 16.74
CA VAL A 119 -16.24 12.31 16.34
C VAL A 119 -15.21 11.21 16.43
N THR A 120 -15.20 10.44 17.52
CA THR A 120 -14.27 9.33 17.73
C THR A 120 -14.46 8.24 16.69
N GLU A 121 -15.70 7.86 16.37
CA GLU A 121 -15.96 6.82 15.35
C GLU A 121 -15.56 7.29 13.95
N THR A 122 -15.81 8.55 13.60
CA THR A 122 -15.38 9.09 12.29
C THR A 122 -13.88 9.18 12.20
N ASP A 123 -13.18 9.60 13.25
CA ASP A 123 -11.71 9.66 13.28
C ASP A 123 -11.10 8.26 13.13
N ARG A 124 -11.70 7.25 13.76
CA ARG A 124 -11.28 5.84 13.61
C ARG A 124 -11.46 5.29 12.20
N ILE A 125 -12.54 5.67 11.51
CA ILE A 125 -12.76 5.26 10.12
C ILE A 125 -11.69 5.86 9.21
N ILE A 126 -11.42 7.15 9.36
CA ILE A 126 -10.40 7.84 8.58
C ILE A 126 -9.02 7.21 8.82
N GLU A 127 -8.72 6.87 10.07
CA GLU A 127 -7.48 6.19 10.43
C GLU A 127 -7.39 4.79 9.79
N GLU A 128 -8.48 4.00 9.82
CA GLU A 128 -8.53 2.68 9.20
C GLU A 128 -8.45 2.76 7.67
N MET A 129 -9.15 3.70 7.02
CA MET A 129 -9.01 3.92 5.58
C MET A 129 -7.57 4.31 5.22
N SER A 130 -6.97 5.22 5.98
CA SER A 130 -5.58 5.63 5.77
C SER A 130 -4.62 4.46 5.90
N ARG A 131 -4.85 3.56 6.86
CA ARG A 131 -4.06 2.33 7.02
C ARG A 131 -4.21 1.40 5.82
N ARG A 132 -5.43 1.26 5.30
CA ARG A 132 -5.68 0.42 4.11
C ARG A 132 -5.05 1.00 2.85
N ILE A 133 -5.11 2.32 2.68
CA ILE A 133 -4.44 3.02 1.59
C ILE A 133 -2.92 2.83 1.70
N ASP A 134 -2.36 2.97 2.91
CA ASP A 134 -0.94 2.78 3.17
C ASP A 134 -0.48 1.35 2.84
N ILE A 135 -1.24 0.32 3.22
CA ILE A 135 -0.97 -1.07 2.81
C ILE A 135 -1.02 -1.22 1.29
N ALA A 136 -2.00 -0.60 0.63
CA ALA A 136 -2.19 -0.72 -0.81
C ALA A 136 -1.05 -0.08 -1.61
N ILE A 137 -0.54 1.10 -1.19
CA ILE A 137 0.59 1.78 -1.87
C ILE A 137 1.93 1.05 -1.70
N HIS A 138 2.07 0.17 -0.70
CA HIS A 138 3.24 -0.72 -0.58
C HIS A 138 3.06 -2.05 -1.33
N GLY A 139 1.83 -2.40 -1.69
CA GLY A 139 1.47 -3.66 -2.31
C GLY A 139 1.79 -3.77 -3.80
N ASP A 140 1.44 -4.90 -4.35
CA ASP A 140 1.56 -5.22 -5.78
C ASP A 140 0.21 -5.15 -6.54
N GLY A 141 -0.85 -4.71 -5.89
CA GLY A 141 -2.21 -4.68 -6.45
C GLY A 141 -2.99 -5.98 -6.31
N THR A 142 -2.36 -7.09 -5.96
CA THR A 142 -3.03 -8.40 -5.77
C THR A 142 -3.88 -8.48 -4.52
N GLY A 143 -3.65 -7.57 -3.57
CA GLY A 143 -4.32 -7.57 -2.27
C GLY A 143 -3.78 -8.61 -1.28
N ILE A 144 -2.66 -9.27 -1.57
CA ILE A 144 -1.99 -10.20 -0.66
C ILE A 144 -1.41 -9.40 0.52
N LEU A 145 -1.76 -9.82 1.73
CA LEU A 145 -1.34 -9.19 2.97
C LEU A 145 -0.13 -9.90 3.61
N ALA A 146 -0.17 -11.21 3.65
CA ALA A 146 0.88 -12.06 4.20
C ALA A 146 0.73 -13.51 3.73
N SER A 147 1.75 -14.33 3.94
CA SER A 147 1.71 -15.78 3.76
C SER A 147 1.68 -16.50 5.11
N PHE A 148 1.16 -17.71 5.07
CA PHE A 148 1.20 -18.65 6.19
C PHE A 148 1.31 -20.08 5.67
N THR A 149 1.89 -20.95 6.47
CA THR A 149 1.98 -22.38 6.16
C THR A 149 1.01 -23.14 7.05
N THR A 150 0.17 -23.97 6.45
CA THR A 150 -0.77 -24.82 7.20
C THR A 150 -0.02 -25.87 8.00
N GLY A 151 -0.51 -26.15 9.21
CA GLY A 151 0.04 -27.24 10.03
C GLY A 151 -0.41 -28.64 9.56
N SER A 152 -0.19 -29.63 10.39
CA SER A 152 -0.62 -31.03 10.18
C SER A 152 -2.13 -31.24 10.27
N SER A 153 -2.90 -30.23 10.72
CA SER A 153 -4.36 -30.25 10.82
C SER A 153 -4.97 -28.96 10.34
N LEU A 154 -6.04 -29.05 9.56
CA LEU A 154 -6.87 -27.93 9.16
C LEU A 154 -8.02 -27.64 10.14
N ALA A 155 -8.23 -28.48 11.15
CA ALA A 155 -9.22 -28.30 12.20
C ALA A 155 -8.77 -27.24 13.25
N THR A 156 -8.14 -26.17 12.78
CA THR A 156 -7.68 -25.04 13.59
C THR A 156 -8.35 -23.74 13.16
N THR A 157 -8.59 -22.87 14.12
CA THR A 157 -9.05 -21.49 13.88
C THR A 157 -7.90 -20.48 13.96
N THR A 158 -6.71 -20.93 14.40
CA THR A 158 -5.55 -20.06 14.57
C THR A 158 -4.50 -20.37 13.52
N ILE A 159 -4.00 -19.33 12.88
CA ILE A 159 -2.92 -19.38 11.90
C ILE A 159 -1.71 -18.59 12.41
N THR A 160 -0.52 -19.07 12.08
CA THR A 160 0.74 -18.38 12.34
C THR A 160 1.29 -17.83 11.02
N LEU A 161 1.64 -16.55 10.99
CA LEU A 161 2.20 -15.93 9.78
C LEU A 161 3.67 -16.36 9.60
N ASP A 162 4.07 -16.60 8.34
CA ASP A 162 5.46 -16.89 7.99
C ASP A 162 6.38 -15.69 8.29
N GLN A 163 5.86 -14.46 8.13
CA GLN A 163 6.55 -13.22 8.45
C GLN A 163 5.80 -12.46 9.57
N PRO A 164 6.28 -12.52 10.82
CA PRO A 164 5.60 -11.94 11.97
C PRO A 164 5.34 -10.44 11.88
N ALA A 165 6.27 -9.68 11.29
CA ALA A 165 6.15 -8.22 11.17
C ALA A 165 4.93 -7.78 10.34
N LEU A 166 4.44 -8.62 9.41
CA LEU A 166 3.26 -8.32 8.60
C LEU A 166 1.94 -8.43 9.36
N GLY A 167 1.95 -8.88 10.60
CA GLY A 167 0.76 -8.94 11.46
C GLY A 167 0.07 -7.58 11.66
N LEU A 168 0.78 -6.48 11.48
CA LEU A 168 0.21 -5.13 11.53
C LEU A 168 -0.74 -4.83 10.37
N ARG A 169 -0.69 -5.60 9.28
CA ARG A 169 -1.61 -5.47 8.15
C ARG A 169 -3.03 -5.97 8.44
N PHE A 170 -3.23 -6.68 9.54
CA PHE A 170 -4.52 -7.23 9.94
C PHE A 170 -5.16 -6.40 11.04
N SER A 171 -6.48 -6.28 11.00
CA SER A 171 -7.30 -5.69 12.07
C SER A 171 -8.35 -6.68 12.51
N VAL A 172 -8.72 -6.61 13.80
CA VAL A 172 -9.86 -7.36 14.33
C VAL A 172 -11.14 -6.90 13.64
N GLY A 173 -11.96 -7.84 13.21
CA GLY A 173 -13.16 -7.56 12.41
C GLY A 173 -12.94 -7.58 10.88
N MET A 174 -11.70 -7.59 10.42
CA MET A 174 -11.37 -7.66 9.00
C MET A 174 -11.73 -9.04 8.41
N TYR A 175 -12.24 -9.04 7.18
CA TYR A 175 -12.46 -10.27 6.42
C TYR A 175 -11.27 -10.55 5.52
N VAL A 176 -10.83 -11.82 5.49
CA VAL A 176 -9.71 -12.30 4.69
C VAL A 176 -10.13 -13.48 3.83
N GLN A 177 -9.60 -13.55 2.63
CA GLN A 177 -9.71 -14.65 1.69
C GLN A 177 -8.38 -15.41 1.63
N PHE A 178 -8.41 -16.58 1.02
CA PHE A 178 -7.24 -17.46 0.94
C PHE A 178 -6.88 -17.66 -0.53
N ALA A 179 -5.60 -17.53 -0.86
CA ALA A 179 -5.10 -17.81 -2.19
C ALA A 179 -4.07 -18.94 -2.17
N THR A 180 -4.07 -19.74 -3.21
CA THR A 180 -3.16 -20.89 -3.38
C THR A 180 -1.84 -20.51 -4.01
N ASN A 181 -1.76 -19.33 -4.62
CA ASN A 181 -0.56 -18.81 -5.28
C ASN A 181 -0.33 -17.34 -4.95
N SER A 182 0.91 -16.88 -5.18
CA SER A 182 1.28 -15.46 -5.16
C SER A 182 1.87 -15.15 -6.53
N PRO A 183 1.07 -14.61 -7.44
CA PRO A 183 1.57 -14.28 -8.77
C PRO A 183 2.60 -13.16 -8.70
N THR A 184 3.63 -13.28 -9.50
CA THR A 184 4.71 -12.29 -9.64
C THR A 184 4.66 -11.55 -10.97
N ASP A 185 3.82 -12.04 -11.87
CA ASP A 185 3.73 -11.65 -13.29
C ASP A 185 2.54 -10.74 -13.60
N GLY A 186 1.92 -10.19 -12.58
CA GLY A 186 0.76 -9.33 -12.77
C GLY A 186 -0.57 -10.08 -12.95
N THR A 187 -0.65 -11.39 -12.75
CA THR A 187 -1.91 -12.15 -12.80
C THR A 187 -2.67 -12.09 -11.47
N ALA A 188 -3.98 -12.35 -11.50
CA ALA A 188 -4.77 -12.40 -10.27
C ALA A 188 -4.42 -13.63 -9.41
N PRO A 189 -4.38 -13.51 -8.06
CA PRO A 189 -4.19 -14.66 -7.21
C PRO A 189 -5.36 -15.65 -7.36
N THR A 190 -5.05 -16.93 -7.38
CA THR A 190 -6.08 -17.98 -7.43
C THR A 190 -6.68 -18.15 -6.04
N LEU A 191 -7.93 -17.72 -5.87
CA LEU A 191 -8.62 -17.81 -4.59
C LEU A 191 -9.11 -19.24 -4.32
N ALA A 192 -8.89 -19.71 -3.12
CA ALA A 192 -9.44 -20.97 -2.63
C ALA A 192 -10.96 -20.85 -2.41
N ASP A 193 -11.70 -21.94 -2.63
CA ASP A 193 -13.13 -22.06 -2.37
C ASP A 193 -13.97 -20.89 -2.95
N ASN A 194 -13.70 -20.51 -4.22
CA ASN A 194 -14.37 -19.40 -4.91
C ASN A 194 -14.33 -18.07 -4.14
N GLY A 195 -13.27 -17.84 -3.36
CA GLY A 195 -13.10 -16.61 -2.60
C GLY A 195 -13.91 -16.55 -1.31
N LYS A 196 -14.25 -17.69 -0.72
CA LYS A 196 -14.82 -17.75 0.63
C LYS A 196 -13.91 -17.05 1.63
N PHE A 197 -14.50 -16.34 2.57
CA PHE A 197 -13.80 -15.49 3.51
C PHE A 197 -14.06 -15.92 4.96
N LEU A 198 -13.12 -15.62 5.84
CA LEU A 198 -13.25 -15.72 7.30
C LEU A 198 -12.93 -14.36 7.92
N GLN A 199 -13.56 -14.09 9.07
CA GLN A 199 -13.32 -12.87 9.83
C GLN A 199 -12.18 -13.07 10.82
N VAL A 200 -11.31 -12.07 10.96
CA VAL A 200 -10.29 -12.02 12.01
C VAL A 200 -10.95 -11.66 13.34
N ILE A 201 -10.93 -12.57 14.31
CA ILE A 201 -11.51 -12.35 15.64
C ILE A 201 -10.49 -11.74 16.59
N SER A 202 -9.26 -12.25 16.56
CA SER A 202 -8.18 -11.72 17.38
C SER A 202 -6.83 -11.82 16.66
N ARG A 203 -5.90 -11.02 17.10
CA ARG A 203 -4.50 -11.08 16.64
C ARG A 203 -3.56 -10.91 17.81
N ASN A 204 -2.49 -11.65 17.80
CA ASN A 204 -1.36 -11.45 18.71
C ASN A 204 -0.10 -11.24 17.88
N VAL A 205 0.42 -10.01 17.90
CA VAL A 205 1.55 -9.58 17.09
C VAL A 205 2.75 -9.38 17.99
N THR A 206 3.78 -10.17 17.75
CA THR A 206 5.09 -10.02 18.40
C THR A 206 6.18 -9.95 17.34
N ALA A 207 7.37 -9.48 17.71
CA ALA A 207 8.50 -9.41 16.77
C ALA A 207 8.95 -10.80 16.26
N LYS A 208 8.63 -11.88 16.98
CA LYS A 208 9.07 -13.24 16.65
C LYS A 208 7.97 -14.11 16.08
N VAL A 209 6.73 -13.93 16.55
CA VAL A 209 5.59 -14.77 16.14
C VAL A 209 4.35 -13.91 16.08
N THR A 210 3.60 -14.04 15.01
CA THR A 210 2.28 -13.44 14.89
C THR A 210 1.25 -14.51 14.63
N THR A 211 0.24 -14.57 15.50
CA THR A 211 -0.90 -15.47 15.38
C THR A 211 -2.19 -14.68 15.13
N ILE A 212 -3.03 -15.22 14.27
CA ILE A 212 -4.33 -14.64 13.91
C ILE A 212 -5.39 -15.71 14.17
N THR A 213 -6.43 -15.37 14.94
CA THR A 213 -7.58 -16.26 15.17
C THR A 213 -8.72 -15.84 14.24
N LEU A 214 -9.27 -16.83 13.54
CA LEU A 214 -10.33 -16.68 12.56
C LEU A 214 -11.70 -17.10 13.12
N SER A 215 -12.77 -16.65 12.50
CA SER A 215 -14.16 -16.97 12.88
C SER A 215 -14.56 -18.44 12.60
N GLY A 216 -13.77 -19.16 11.82
CA GLY A 216 -14.01 -20.55 11.45
C GLY A 216 -12.71 -21.32 11.30
N GLN A 217 -12.84 -22.66 11.23
CA GLN A 217 -11.70 -23.54 10.99
C GLN A 217 -11.23 -23.45 9.52
N LEU A 218 -9.93 -23.64 9.28
CA LEU A 218 -9.37 -23.70 7.94
C LEU A 218 -9.99 -24.84 7.11
N ALA A 219 -10.39 -25.94 7.76
CA ALA A 219 -11.11 -27.03 7.11
C ALA A 219 -12.45 -26.63 6.45
N SER A 220 -13.00 -25.48 6.83
CA SER A 220 -14.22 -24.94 6.20
C SER A 220 -13.96 -24.29 4.84
N ILE A 221 -12.69 -24.08 4.46
CA ILE A 221 -12.27 -23.52 3.18
C ILE A 221 -11.85 -24.66 2.26
N GLY A 222 -12.58 -24.87 1.17
CA GLY A 222 -12.24 -25.86 0.18
C GLY A 222 -10.93 -25.54 -0.54
N GLY A 223 -10.17 -26.58 -0.92
CA GLY A 223 -8.92 -26.43 -1.66
C GLY A 223 -7.68 -26.14 -0.81
N LEU A 224 -7.80 -26.06 0.52
CA LEU A 224 -6.63 -26.04 1.41
C LEU A 224 -6.17 -27.48 1.71
N ALA A 225 -4.86 -27.67 1.79
CA ALA A 225 -4.21 -28.93 2.19
C ALA A 225 -3.27 -28.69 3.38
N THR A 226 -2.94 -29.74 4.10
CA THR A 226 -1.98 -29.67 5.21
C THR A 226 -0.55 -29.48 4.72
N THR A 227 0.28 -28.82 5.51
CA THR A 227 1.71 -28.58 5.24
C THR A 227 2.02 -27.78 3.96
N ASN A 228 1.03 -27.06 3.44
CA ASN A 228 1.19 -26.21 2.27
C ASN A 228 1.21 -24.72 2.64
N LYS A 229 1.89 -23.94 1.80
CA LYS A 229 1.92 -22.48 1.91
C LYS A 229 0.74 -21.85 1.18
N TYR A 230 0.08 -20.91 1.86
CA TYR A 230 -1.03 -20.14 1.35
C TYR A 230 -0.85 -18.65 1.63
N PHE A 231 -1.65 -17.85 0.97
CA PHE A 231 -1.60 -16.40 1.06
C PHE A 231 -2.94 -15.86 1.56
N LEU A 232 -2.87 -14.93 2.51
CA LEU A 232 -4.02 -14.21 3.00
C LEU A 232 -4.24 -12.98 2.12
N VAL A 233 -5.41 -12.94 1.49
CA VAL A 233 -5.82 -11.88 0.58
C VAL A 233 -6.90 -11.05 1.24
N ARG A 234 -6.86 -9.76 1.01
CA ARG A 234 -7.89 -8.85 1.47
C ARG A 234 -9.21 -9.14 0.75
N ASN A 235 -10.31 -9.19 1.51
CA ASN A 235 -11.63 -9.43 0.93
C ASN A 235 -12.01 -8.35 -0.11
N GLY A 236 -12.51 -8.80 -1.25
CA GLY A 236 -12.85 -7.94 -2.38
C GLY A 236 -11.69 -7.61 -3.33
N CYS A 237 -10.45 -8.05 -3.02
CA CYS A 237 -9.33 -8.04 -3.95
C CYS A 237 -9.30 -9.35 -4.76
N GLY A 238 -8.70 -9.31 -5.94
CA GLY A 238 -8.65 -10.49 -6.83
C GLY A 238 -9.90 -10.70 -7.69
N ILE A 239 -10.96 -9.92 -7.49
CA ILE A 239 -12.11 -9.87 -8.39
C ILE A 239 -11.79 -8.80 -9.44
N GLY A 240 -11.56 -9.22 -10.66
CA GLY A 240 -11.18 -8.32 -11.76
C GLY A 240 -12.24 -7.25 -12.04
N PHE A 241 -11.85 -5.99 -11.98
CA PHE A 241 -12.62 -4.88 -12.50
C PHE A 241 -12.12 -4.50 -13.89
N GLY A 242 -12.31 -5.43 -14.85
CA GLY A 242 -11.88 -5.26 -16.23
C GLY A 242 -10.43 -5.66 -16.51
N THR A 243 -10.05 -5.69 -17.78
CA THR A 243 -8.74 -6.15 -18.27
C THR A 243 -7.57 -5.22 -17.90
N SER A 244 -7.87 -3.94 -17.61
CA SER A 244 -6.85 -2.93 -17.29
C SER A 244 -6.43 -2.92 -15.83
N ASN A 245 -7.26 -3.44 -14.92
CA ASN A 245 -6.92 -3.64 -13.51
C ASN A 245 -7.53 -4.96 -13.02
N PRO A 246 -6.94 -6.09 -13.34
CA PRO A 246 -7.48 -7.41 -13.02
C PRO A 246 -7.64 -7.64 -11.50
N TYR A 247 -6.95 -6.86 -10.68
CA TYR A 247 -6.97 -7.05 -9.22
C TYR A 247 -7.94 -6.12 -8.48
N GLY A 248 -8.47 -5.09 -9.15
CA GLY A 248 -9.26 -4.05 -8.48
C GLY A 248 -8.50 -3.26 -7.42
N GLY A 249 -7.18 -3.49 -7.30
CA GLY A 249 -6.27 -2.91 -6.32
C GLY A 249 -5.42 -1.79 -6.89
N VAL A 250 -4.59 -1.23 -6.01
CA VAL A 250 -3.63 -0.17 -6.34
C VAL A 250 -2.27 -0.78 -6.61
N SER A 251 -1.68 -0.48 -7.77
CA SER A 251 -0.29 -0.85 -8.07
C SER A 251 0.66 0.04 -7.28
N GLY A 252 1.13 -0.46 -6.15
CA GLY A 252 2.04 0.25 -5.25
C GLY A 252 3.53 -0.01 -5.56
N LEU A 253 4.38 0.19 -4.56
CA LEU A 253 5.84 0.06 -4.69
C LEU A 253 6.26 -1.28 -5.27
N LYS A 254 5.69 -2.39 -4.80
CA LYS A 254 6.01 -3.73 -5.29
C LYS A 254 5.67 -3.96 -6.75
N SER A 255 4.63 -3.30 -7.27
CA SER A 255 4.28 -3.39 -8.69
C SER A 255 5.23 -2.60 -9.56
N TRP A 256 5.54 -1.37 -9.14
CA TRP A 256 6.44 -0.51 -9.90
C TRP A 256 7.90 -0.97 -9.83
N LEU A 257 8.32 -1.48 -8.67
CA LEU A 257 9.67 -1.94 -8.39
C LEU A 257 9.65 -3.43 -7.99
N PRO A 258 9.42 -4.36 -8.93
CA PRO A 258 9.38 -5.78 -8.62
C PRO A 258 10.77 -6.30 -8.27
N ILE A 259 10.88 -7.11 -7.21
CA ILE A 259 12.14 -7.76 -6.80
C ILE A 259 12.65 -8.69 -7.91
N ASN A 260 11.74 -9.49 -8.48
CA ASN A 260 12.04 -10.27 -9.68
C ASN A 260 11.89 -9.36 -10.90
N GLY A 261 12.88 -9.29 -11.77
CA GLY A 261 12.78 -8.47 -12.99
C GLY A 261 11.56 -8.83 -13.83
N PRO A 262 11.02 -7.88 -14.62
CA PRO A 262 9.94 -8.17 -15.54
C PRO A 262 10.36 -9.25 -16.54
N THR A 263 9.48 -10.19 -16.82
CA THR A 263 9.70 -11.25 -17.81
C THR A 263 9.22 -10.79 -19.19
N VAL A 264 9.85 -11.35 -20.25
CA VAL A 264 9.47 -11.01 -21.63
C VAL A 264 8.00 -11.37 -21.87
N GLY A 265 7.23 -10.40 -22.36
CA GLY A 265 5.79 -10.54 -22.60
C GLY A 265 4.92 -10.23 -21.40
N GLU A 266 5.48 -9.84 -20.25
CA GLU A 266 4.72 -9.37 -19.10
C GLU A 266 4.09 -7.99 -19.40
N SER A 267 2.77 -7.91 -19.39
CA SER A 267 2.07 -6.66 -19.63
C SER A 267 1.79 -5.94 -18.31
N PHE A 268 2.53 -4.88 -18.01
CA PHE A 268 2.23 -3.97 -16.91
C PHE A 268 1.50 -2.74 -17.45
N TRP A 269 0.23 -2.59 -17.12
CA TRP A 269 -0.63 -1.50 -17.60
C TRP A 269 -0.59 -1.30 -19.13
N GLY A 270 -0.54 -2.41 -19.87
CA GLY A 270 -0.55 -2.43 -21.33
C GLY A 270 0.81 -2.27 -22.00
N PHE A 271 1.91 -2.24 -21.24
CA PHE A 271 3.26 -2.13 -21.76
C PHE A 271 4.19 -3.24 -21.20
N ASP A 272 5.05 -3.80 -22.08
CA ASP A 272 6.06 -4.79 -21.69
C ASP A 272 7.32 -4.07 -21.17
N ARG A 273 7.54 -4.15 -19.84
CA ARG A 273 8.69 -3.50 -19.19
C ARG A 273 10.02 -4.23 -19.40
N SER A 274 9.99 -5.45 -19.96
CA SER A 274 11.21 -6.22 -20.21
C SER A 274 12.09 -5.60 -21.29
N VAL A 275 11.56 -4.71 -22.12
CA VAL A 275 12.29 -3.96 -23.15
C VAL A 275 13.43 -3.15 -22.54
N ASP A 276 13.21 -2.49 -21.41
CA ASP A 276 14.24 -1.87 -20.58
C ASP A 276 13.85 -2.02 -19.11
N ALA A 277 14.24 -3.16 -18.56
CA ALA A 277 13.84 -3.55 -17.21
C ALA A 277 14.39 -2.64 -16.10
N GLN A 278 15.49 -1.91 -16.35
CA GLN A 278 16.06 -0.99 -15.39
C GLN A 278 15.35 0.35 -15.39
N ARG A 279 15.11 0.96 -16.56
CA ARG A 279 14.45 2.26 -16.67
C ARG A 279 12.96 2.19 -16.41
N LEU A 280 12.30 1.06 -16.75
CA LEU A 280 10.83 0.92 -16.65
C LEU A 280 10.33 0.19 -15.40
N ALA A 281 11.21 -0.56 -14.71
CA ALA A 281 10.85 -1.31 -13.51
C ALA A 281 11.85 -1.13 -12.34
N GLY A 282 12.71 -0.14 -12.43
CA GLY A 282 13.69 0.22 -11.40
C GLY A 282 14.91 -0.70 -11.33
N SER A 283 15.94 -0.24 -10.64
CA SER A 283 17.14 -1.02 -10.36
C SER A 283 16.89 -2.03 -9.23
N ARG A 284 17.70 -3.09 -9.19
CA ARG A 284 17.56 -4.19 -8.22
C ARG A 284 18.90 -4.54 -7.62
N TYR A 285 18.91 -4.75 -6.29
CA TYR A 285 20.08 -5.26 -5.61
C TYR A 285 19.69 -6.44 -4.71
N ILE A 286 20.28 -7.60 -4.96
CA ILE A 286 20.07 -8.79 -4.14
C ILE A 286 21.37 -9.05 -3.37
N ALA A 287 21.33 -8.85 -2.05
CA ALA A 287 22.48 -9.05 -1.21
C ALA A 287 22.89 -10.54 -1.17
N ALA A 288 24.18 -10.78 -1.13
CA ALA A 288 24.71 -12.13 -0.92
C ALA A 288 24.35 -12.65 0.49
N PRO A 289 24.17 -13.98 0.67
CA PRO A 289 23.92 -14.54 2.00
C PRO A 289 25.02 -14.13 3.00
N GLY A 290 24.60 -13.52 4.13
CA GLY A 290 25.51 -13.03 5.17
C GLY A 290 26.18 -11.68 4.89
N GLU A 291 25.79 -10.99 3.82
CA GLU A 291 26.27 -9.62 3.56
C GLU A 291 25.73 -8.67 4.63
N LYS A 292 26.62 -7.79 5.13
CA LYS A 292 26.27 -6.81 6.17
C LYS A 292 25.34 -5.74 5.63
N PHE A 293 24.41 -5.27 6.46
CA PHE A 293 23.44 -4.23 6.09
C PHE A 293 24.10 -2.95 5.56
N GLU A 294 25.17 -2.47 6.23
CA GLU A 294 25.92 -1.28 5.80
C GLU A 294 26.49 -1.48 4.38
N VAL A 295 27.10 -2.64 4.12
CA VAL A 295 27.71 -2.96 2.83
C VAL A 295 26.65 -3.10 1.73
N THR A 296 25.56 -3.79 2.05
CA THR A 296 24.40 -3.93 1.13
C THR A 296 23.85 -2.58 0.68
N LEU A 297 23.64 -1.64 1.63
CA LEU A 297 23.11 -0.32 1.30
C LEU A 297 24.09 0.54 0.52
N GLN A 298 25.39 0.43 0.81
CA GLN A 298 26.42 1.13 0.05
C GLN A 298 26.57 0.59 -1.37
N ASN A 299 26.59 -0.74 -1.54
CA ASN A 299 26.66 -1.38 -2.85
C ASN A 299 25.41 -1.07 -3.69
N ALA A 300 24.22 -1.13 -3.07
CA ALA A 300 22.97 -0.77 -3.72
C ALA A 300 22.96 0.71 -4.18
N SER A 301 23.47 1.63 -3.34
CA SER A 301 23.62 3.03 -3.72
C SER A 301 24.57 3.22 -4.90
N ALA A 302 25.70 2.49 -4.93
CA ALA A 302 26.63 2.53 -6.05
C ALA A 302 26.00 1.97 -7.36
N GLU A 303 25.22 0.90 -7.26
CA GLU A 303 24.48 0.35 -8.41
C GLU A 303 23.45 1.35 -8.96
N LEU A 304 22.77 2.08 -8.07
CA LEU A 304 21.82 3.12 -8.47
C LEU A 304 22.52 4.28 -9.18
N GLU A 305 23.70 4.69 -8.70
CA GLU A 305 24.49 5.76 -9.30
C GLU A 305 25.03 5.38 -10.70
N LEU A 306 25.34 4.10 -10.94
CA LEU A 306 25.69 3.61 -12.28
C LEU A 306 24.58 3.86 -13.31
N GLN A 307 23.33 4.01 -12.86
CA GLN A 307 22.19 4.39 -13.70
C GLN A 307 21.95 5.92 -13.75
N ASN A 308 22.89 6.73 -13.27
CA ASN A 308 22.76 8.19 -13.10
C ASN A 308 21.55 8.59 -12.26
N ALA A 309 21.22 7.81 -11.24
CA ALA A 309 20.11 8.05 -10.34
C ALA A 309 20.62 8.26 -8.91
N SER A 310 19.88 9.06 -8.15
CA SER A 310 20.14 9.31 -6.74
C SER A 310 18.84 9.16 -5.96
N ALA A 311 18.90 8.52 -4.80
CA ALA A 311 17.76 8.38 -3.90
C ALA A 311 17.85 9.36 -2.73
N ASP A 312 16.70 9.92 -2.33
CA ASP A 312 16.60 10.82 -1.18
C ASP A 312 16.25 10.04 0.10
N VAL A 313 15.54 8.92 -0.06
CA VAL A 313 14.93 8.18 1.04
C VAL A 313 15.21 6.69 0.88
N VAL A 314 15.52 6.04 2.01
CA VAL A 314 15.56 4.58 2.12
C VAL A 314 14.43 4.14 3.06
N LEU A 315 13.47 3.38 2.54
CA LEU A 315 12.41 2.78 3.33
C LEU A 315 12.84 1.40 3.82
N LEU A 316 12.74 1.18 5.13
CA LEU A 316 13.15 -0.04 5.82
C LEU A 316 12.06 -0.51 6.77
N ASN A 317 11.90 -1.84 6.91
CA ASN A 317 11.10 -2.38 7.99
C ASN A 317 11.73 -2.04 9.36
N PRO A 318 10.93 -1.74 10.41
CA PRO A 318 11.47 -1.47 11.76
C PRO A 318 12.40 -2.55 12.29
N VAL A 319 12.14 -3.83 11.95
CA VAL A 319 12.99 -4.96 12.37
C VAL A 319 14.37 -4.88 11.72
N ASP A 320 14.41 -4.52 10.45
CA ASP A 320 15.66 -4.41 9.68
C ASP A 320 16.45 -3.16 10.05
N LEU A 321 15.75 -2.05 10.27
CA LEU A 321 16.37 -0.83 10.79
C LEU A 321 17.02 -1.06 12.16
N ASN A 322 16.37 -1.87 13.03
CA ASN A 322 16.96 -2.23 14.32
C ASN A 322 18.21 -3.10 14.17
N LYS A 323 18.17 -4.10 13.26
CA LYS A 323 19.36 -4.93 12.94
C LYS A 323 20.50 -4.06 12.42
N TYR A 324 20.20 -3.14 11.48
CA TYR A 324 21.16 -2.19 10.94
C TYR A 324 21.78 -1.32 12.04
N SER A 325 20.97 -0.78 12.96
CA SER A 325 21.44 0.01 14.11
C SER A 325 22.35 -0.81 15.03
N GLN A 326 22.04 -2.09 15.25
CA GLN A 326 22.86 -2.98 16.08
C GLN A 326 24.21 -3.30 15.40
N GLU A 327 24.21 -3.47 14.09
CA GLU A 327 25.44 -3.71 13.33
C GLU A 327 26.38 -2.51 13.32
N LEU A 328 25.84 -1.30 13.20
CA LEU A 328 26.62 -0.07 13.25
C LEU A 328 27.23 0.21 14.64
N GLY A 329 26.58 -0.26 15.71
CA GLY A 329 27.07 -0.12 17.09
C GLY A 329 27.46 1.33 17.45
N THR A 330 28.76 1.56 17.76
CA THR A 330 29.28 2.89 18.16
C THR A 330 29.47 3.88 17.00
N LYS A 331 29.29 3.46 15.75
CA LYS A 331 29.42 4.32 14.56
C LYS A 331 28.20 5.23 14.35
N VAL A 332 27.11 5.00 15.06
CA VAL A 332 25.85 5.77 14.88
C VAL A 332 26.04 7.18 15.45
N ARG A 333 25.93 8.19 14.60
CA ARG A 333 25.70 9.58 15.00
C ARG A 333 24.23 9.90 14.80
N TYR A 334 23.51 10.12 15.89
CA TYR A 334 22.16 10.68 15.83
C TYR A 334 22.28 12.17 15.52
N MET A 335 21.89 12.60 14.35
CA MET A 335 21.72 14.02 14.05
C MET A 335 20.30 14.42 14.47
N GLU A 336 20.20 15.40 15.36
CA GLU A 336 18.94 16.09 15.62
C GLU A 336 18.49 16.76 14.32
N SER A 337 17.35 16.33 13.77
CA SER A 337 16.79 16.98 12.60
C SER A 337 16.12 18.29 13.01
N ASP A 338 16.48 19.35 12.33
CA ASP A 338 15.89 20.68 12.47
C ASP A 338 14.35 20.62 12.33
N PRO A 339 13.57 21.19 13.29
CA PRO A 339 12.11 21.07 13.29
C PRO A 339 11.38 21.88 12.21
N GLY A 340 12.10 22.45 11.25
CA GLY A 340 11.58 23.47 10.33
C GLY A 340 11.05 23.02 8.98
N THR A 341 11.21 21.79 8.52
CA THR A 341 10.86 21.46 7.14
C THR A 341 10.01 20.20 7.05
N THR A 342 8.76 20.40 6.62
CA THR A 342 7.81 19.42 6.07
C THR A 342 7.55 18.16 6.90
N GLY A 343 6.50 18.18 7.72
CA GLY A 343 5.61 17.02 8.04
C GLY A 343 6.18 15.70 8.56
N LEU A 344 7.45 15.41 8.35
CA LEU A 344 8.14 14.22 8.84
C LEU A 344 8.79 14.50 10.19
N LYS A 345 8.00 14.43 11.26
CA LYS A 345 8.57 14.25 12.61
C LYS A 345 9.12 12.83 12.71
N THR A 346 10.32 12.64 12.25
CA THR A 346 11.08 11.42 12.51
C THR A 346 11.96 11.67 13.71
N ALA A 347 11.60 11.12 14.86
CA ALA A 347 12.51 11.03 15.98
C ALA A 347 13.74 10.25 15.51
N GLY A 348 14.88 10.94 15.36
CA GLY A 348 16.15 10.32 14.98
C GLY A 348 16.18 9.72 13.59
N ALA A 349 15.99 10.52 12.54
CA ALA A 349 16.24 10.04 11.18
C ALA A 349 17.71 9.63 11.05
N MET A 350 17.95 8.34 10.81
CA MET A 350 19.29 7.86 10.52
C MET A 350 19.65 8.27 9.10
N ILE A 351 20.78 8.93 8.91
CA ILE A 351 21.30 9.29 7.59
C ILE A 351 22.26 8.19 7.14
N ILE A 352 21.98 7.64 5.98
CA ILE A 352 22.85 6.69 5.31
C ILE A 352 23.60 7.44 4.22
N ARG A 353 24.92 7.40 4.28
CA ARG A 353 25.77 7.97 3.24
C ARG A 353 25.90 6.96 2.09
N GLY A 354 25.26 7.28 0.97
CA GLY A 354 25.45 6.60 -0.28
C GLY A 354 26.57 7.24 -1.11
N GLN A 355 26.86 6.67 -2.27
CA GLN A 355 27.84 7.23 -3.21
C GLN A 355 27.33 8.55 -3.81
N SER A 356 26.05 8.65 -4.11
CA SER A 356 25.39 9.83 -4.70
C SER A 356 24.91 10.88 -3.69
N GLY A 357 25.14 10.70 -2.39
CA GLY A 357 24.74 11.65 -1.36
C GLY A 357 24.15 11.02 -0.10
N ASP A 358 23.63 11.87 0.76
CA ASP A 358 23.02 11.49 2.04
C ASP A 358 21.55 11.10 1.83
N MET A 359 21.19 9.87 2.18
CA MET A 359 19.83 9.33 2.12
C MET A 359 19.22 9.24 3.53
N LYS A 360 17.95 9.59 3.66
CA LYS A 360 17.22 9.49 4.95
C LYS A 360 16.63 8.08 5.09
N ALA A 361 17.06 7.33 6.10
CA ALA A 361 16.44 6.07 6.47
C ALA A 361 15.13 6.32 7.21
N ILE A 362 14.03 5.84 6.66
CA ILE A 362 12.70 5.94 7.23
C ILE A 362 12.21 4.54 7.61
N SER A 363 11.78 4.42 8.87
CA SER A 363 11.13 3.18 9.35
C SER A 363 9.69 3.13 8.90
N ASP A 364 9.33 2.14 8.08
CA ASP A 364 7.96 1.90 7.65
C ASP A 364 7.55 0.45 7.90
N PRO A 365 6.56 0.20 8.78
CA PRO A 365 6.12 -1.15 9.11
C PRO A 365 5.42 -1.88 7.95
N GLN A 366 5.04 -1.18 6.88
CA GLN A 366 4.40 -1.78 5.72
C GLN A 366 5.39 -2.35 4.70
N VAL A 367 6.67 -2.00 4.81
CA VAL A 367 7.75 -2.62 4.03
C VAL A 367 7.92 -4.06 4.49
N ASP A 368 8.08 -4.99 3.55
CA ASP A 368 8.31 -6.39 3.90
C ASP A 368 9.68 -6.58 4.57
N PRO A 369 9.76 -7.38 5.64
CA PRO A 369 11.04 -7.70 6.27
C PRO A 369 12.02 -8.32 5.26
N GLY A 370 13.27 -7.93 5.34
CA GLY A 370 14.30 -8.37 4.40
C GLY A 370 14.32 -7.62 3.08
N THR A 371 13.44 -6.63 2.89
CA THR A 371 13.38 -5.81 1.69
C THR A 371 13.61 -4.35 2.03
N PHE A 372 14.26 -3.61 1.14
CA PHE A 372 14.38 -2.16 1.24
C PHE A 372 14.07 -1.49 -0.10
N TYR A 373 13.67 -0.22 -0.03
CA TYR A 373 13.44 0.62 -1.20
C TYR A 373 14.28 1.88 -1.08
N MET A 374 15.07 2.20 -2.11
CA MET A 374 15.72 3.49 -2.27
C MET A 374 14.92 4.31 -3.27
N LEU A 375 14.37 5.42 -2.81
CA LEU A 375 13.39 6.20 -3.59
C LEU A 375 13.87 7.65 -3.80
N ASP A 376 13.70 8.11 -5.02
CA ASP A 376 13.65 9.53 -5.36
C ASP A 376 12.19 9.99 -5.22
N MET A 377 11.86 10.64 -4.10
CA MET A 377 10.47 11.01 -3.78
C MET A 377 9.89 12.03 -4.78
N SER A 378 10.71 12.71 -5.56
CA SER A 378 10.23 13.64 -6.60
C SER A 378 9.50 12.94 -7.74
N THR A 379 9.79 11.64 -7.96
CA THR A 379 9.24 10.81 -9.04
C THR A 379 7.92 10.14 -8.69
N TRP A 380 7.49 10.21 -7.42
CA TRP A 380 6.32 9.49 -6.92
C TRP A 380 5.16 10.42 -6.61
N TRP A 381 3.97 10.04 -7.03
CA TRP A 381 2.75 10.75 -6.72
C TRP A 381 1.52 9.85 -6.76
N LEU A 382 0.41 10.37 -6.23
CA LEU A 382 -0.88 9.69 -6.18
C LEU A 382 -1.85 10.42 -7.13
N ALA A 383 -2.26 9.74 -8.20
CA ALA A 383 -3.36 10.17 -9.02
C ALA A 383 -4.67 9.91 -8.26
N THR A 384 -5.49 10.92 -8.07
CA THR A 384 -6.73 10.85 -7.30
C THR A 384 -7.92 11.36 -8.10
N LEU A 385 -9.12 10.98 -7.64
CA LEU A 385 -10.38 11.59 -8.08
C LEU A 385 -11.11 12.09 -6.83
N ASN A 386 -11.33 13.39 -6.74
CA ASN A 386 -11.97 14.10 -5.63
C ASN A 386 -11.25 14.01 -4.27
N GLY A 387 -9.92 13.81 -4.29
CA GLY A 387 -9.10 13.67 -3.07
C GLY A 387 -9.22 12.29 -2.42
N VAL A 388 -8.33 11.99 -1.46
CA VAL A 388 -8.23 10.66 -0.83
C VAL A 388 -7.90 10.79 0.66
N PRO A 389 -8.72 10.23 1.56
CA PRO A 389 -10.10 9.76 1.40
C PRO A 389 -11.12 10.91 1.36
N HIS A 390 -12.30 10.68 0.79
CA HIS A 390 -13.37 11.67 0.78
C HIS A 390 -14.72 11.07 1.22
N LEU A 391 -15.60 11.94 1.74
CA LEU A 391 -16.95 11.58 2.12
C LEU A 391 -17.85 11.51 0.90
N ASP A 392 -18.69 10.48 0.78
CA ASP A 392 -19.67 10.37 -0.30
C ASP A 392 -20.81 11.38 -0.11
N THR A 393 -20.79 12.41 -0.94
CA THR A 393 -21.83 13.46 -0.98
C THR A 393 -22.51 13.56 -2.35
N ALA A 394 -22.43 12.50 -3.17
CA ALA A 394 -22.87 12.54 -4.56
C ALA A 394 -24.38 12.84 -4.73
N ASP A 395 -25.19 12.52 -3.74
CA ASP A 395 -26.64 12.80 -3.67
C ASP A 395 -26.99 14.05 -2.82
N GLY A 396 -25.99 14.88 -2.50
CA GLY A 396 -26.19 16.08 -1.68
C GLY A 396 -26.33 15.80 -0.18
N SER A 397 -26.40 14.53 0.25
CA SER A 397 -26.51 14.11 1.64
C SER A 397 -25.19 13.50 2.13
N THR A 398 -24.79 13.83 3.34
CA THR A 398 -23.64 13.21 4.02
C THR A 398 -23.99 11.92 4.73
N ALA A 399 -25.29 11.62 4.85
CA ALA A 399 -25.81 10.45 5.53
C ALA A 399 -27.06 9.96 4.82
N ARG A 400 -27.20 8.67 4.64
CA ARG A 400 -28.30 8.02 3.93
C ARG A 400 -29.11 7.17 4.89
N ARG A 401 -30.44 7.18 4.77
CA ARG A 401 -31.26 6.20 5.46
C ARG A 401 -31.07 4.82 4.84
N GLU A 402 -30.95 3.82 5.68
CA GLU A 402 -30.99 2.43 5.22
C GLU A 402 -32.40 2.06 4.80
N SER A 403 -32.54 1.30 3.72
CA SER A 403 -33.85 0.88 3.20
C SER A 403 -34.48 -0.27 3.99
N THR A 404 -33.68 -1.01 4.75
CA THR A 404 -34.10 -2.23 5.45
C THR A 404 -34.11 -2.12 6.96
N SER A 405 -33.65 -1.01 7.50
CA SER A 405 -33.58 -0.77 8.96
C SER A 405 -33.74 0.71 9.26
N ASP A 406 -34.15 1.04 10.51
CA ASP A 406 -34.20 2.44 10.97
C ASP A 406 -32.80 2.96 11.28
N GLY A 407 -31.97 3.03 10.21
CA GLY A 407 -30.59 3.37 10.29
C GLY A 407 -30.13 4.43 9.32
N ILE A 408 -29.01 5.08 9.64
CA ILE A 408 -28.27 5.98 8.74
C ILE A 408 -26.90 5.40 8.46
N GLU A 409 -26.57 5.39 7.18
CA GLU A 409 -25.30 4.97 6.64
C GLU A 409 -24.46 6.17 6.21
N ILE A 410 -23.19 6.21 6.63
CA ILE A 410 -22.19 7.15 6.15
C ILE A 410 -21.20 6.36 5.32
N ARG A 411 -20.94 6.85 4.11
CA ARG A 411 -20.04 6.19 3.16
C ARG A 411 -18.80 7.03 2.92
N TRP A 412 -17.65 6.39 3.02
CA TRP A 412 -16.35 6.96 2.66
C TRP A 412 -15.83 6.26 1.42
N ARG A 413 -15.16 7.02 0.57
CA ARG A 413 -14.58 6.55 -0.69
C ARG A 413 -13.16 7.02 -0.82
N ALA A 414 -12.36 6.21 -1.53
CA ALA A 414 -11.05 6.60 -2.02
C ALA A 414 -10.89 6.02 -3.42
N TRP A 415 -10.64 6.87 -4.38
CA TRP A 415 -10.35 6.49 -5.76
C TRP A 415 -8.98 7.05 -6.13
N TYR A 416 -8.03 6.17 -6.31
CA TYR A 416 -6.65 6.59 -6.49
C TYR A 416 -5.83 5.52 -7.20
N GLN A 417 -4.67 5.91 -7.73
CA GLN A 417 -3.64 5.02 -8.24
C GLN A 417 -2.27 5.62 -7.95
N MET A 418 -1.28 4.78 -7.64
CA MET A 418 0.08 5.23 -7.46
C MET A 418 0.79 5.29 -8.81
N VAL A 419 1.54 6.36 -9.06
CA VAL A 419 2.24 6.63 -10.31
C VAL A 419 3.70 6.92 -10.00
N CYS A 420 4.58 6.41 -10.87
CA CYS A 420 5.99 6.73 -10.86
C CYS A 420 6.42 7.28 -12.22
N ASP A 421 6.93 8.50 -12.24
CA ASP A 421 7.36 9.18 -13.48
C ASP A 421 8.67 8.60 -14.02
N ALA A 422 9.57 8.15 -13.14
CA ALA A 422 10.87 7.61 -13.48
C ALA A 422 11.24 6.41 -12.61
N PRO A 423 10.72 5.20 -12.90
CA PRO A 423 11.03 4.01 -12.12
C PRO A 423 12.54 3.73 -12.04
N GLY A 424 13.31 4.00 -13.11
CA GLY A 424 14.74 3.79 -13.17
C GLY A 424 15.57 4.62 -12.19
N ARG A 425 15.01 5.69 -11.59
CA ARG A 425 15.65 6.46 -10.51
C ARG A 425 15.48 5.83 -9.14
N ASN A 426 14.75 4.73 -9.06
CA ASN A 426 14.41 4.06 -7.82
C ASN A 426 14.96 2.63 -7.84
N MET A 427 15.13 2.09 -6.65
CA MET A 427 15.66 0.74 -6.47
C MET A 427 14.86 -0.04 -5.43
N VAL A 428 14.73 -1.33 -5.68
CA VAL A 428 14.35 -2.32 -4.67
C VAL A 428 15.53 -3.24 -4.39
N GLY A 429 15.74 -3.58 -3.13
CA GLY A 429 16.77 -4.53 -2.77
C GLY A 429 16.35 -5.47 -1.66
N THR A 430 17.10 -6.55 -1.50
CA THR A 430 16.91 -7.55 -0.44
C THR A 430 18.18 -7.69 0.38
N PHE A 431 18.00 -7.90 1.69
CA PHE A 431 19.08 -8.24 2.60
C PHE A 431 19.36 -9.76 2.56
N GLY A 432 20.61 -10.16 2.76
CA GLY A 432 21.08 -11.55 2.63
C GLY A 432 20.96 -12.39 3.92
N TYR A 433 19.83 -12.34 4.66
CA TYR A 433 19.63 -13.12 5.89
C TYR A 433 18.39 -13.99 5.87
#